data_c1bfecd78378502e37989257a9feaa1d
#
_entry.id   c1bfecd78378502e37989257a9feaa1d
#
_cell.length_a   1.000
_cell.length_b   1.000
_cell.length_c   1.000
_cell.angle_alpha   90.00
_cell.angle_beta   90.00
_cell.angle_gamma   90.00
#
_symmetry.space_group_name_H-M   'P 1'
#
loop_
_entity.id
_entity.type
_entity.pdbx_description
1 polymer ?
#
loop_
_entity_poly.entity_id
_entity_poly.type
_entity_poly.pdbx_seq_one_letter_code
_entity_poly.pdbx_strand_id
1 'polypeptide(L)' 'MKIVVSSEGRYLSIRITDGTLIIGRSSSCNVTLQDPILSRQHCALTRDVDRVICTDLGSSNGTFLDGESI' A
#
# COMPACT_ATOMS: atom_id res chain seq x y z
N MET A 1 -7.55 7.21 -10.94
CA MET A 1 -6.57 7.69 -9.95
C MET A 1 -5.45 6.67 -9.80
N LYS A 2 -4.25 7.12 -9.71
CA LYS A 2 -3.05 6.28 -9.65
C LYS A 2 -2.20 6.63 -8.44
N ILE A 3 -1.62 5.60 -7.81
CA ILE A 3 -0.64 5.76 -6.74
C ILE A 3 0.63 5.03 -7.13
N VAL A 4 1.77 5.62 -6.82
CA VAL A 4 3.06 4.98 -7.03
C VAL A 4 3.59 4.49 -5.69
N VAL A 5 3.88 3.20 -5.62
CA VAL A 5 4.45 2.57 -4.44
C VAL A 5 5.93 2.33 -4.70
N SER A 6 6.75 2.75 -3.75
CA SER A 6 8.20 2.58 -3.82
C SER A 6 8.64 1.56 -2.77
N SER A 7 9.44 0.59 -3.18
CA SER A 7 10.01 -0.41 -2.30
C SER A 7 11.38 -0.82 -2.85
N GLU A 8 12.43 -0.66 -2.06
CA GLU A 8 13.81 -1.05 -2.39
C GLU A 8 14.27 -0.50 -3.76
N GLY A 9 14.01 0.76 -4.05
CA GLY A 9 14.39 1.39 -5.29
C GLY A 9 13.51 1.00 -6.49
N ARG A 10 12.52 0.18 -6.28
CA ARG A 10 11.55 -0.20 -7.31
C ARG A 10 10.28 0.61 -7.16
N TYR A 11 9.61 0.87 -8.27
CA TYR A 11 8.38 1.64 -8.29
C TYR A 11 7.29 0.81 -8.94
N LEU A 12 6.13 0.77 -8.30
CA LEU A 12 4.94 0.11 -8.83
C LEU A 12 3.81 1.14 -8.92
N SER A 13 3.23 1.26 -10.10
CA SER A 13 2.07 2.12 -10.31
C SER A 13 0.80 1.31 -10.11
N ILE A 14 -0.06 1.77 -9.21
CA ILE A 14 -1.30 1.08 -8.87
C ILE A 14 -2.47 1.97 -9.27
N ARG A 15 -3.39 1.41 -10.07
CA ARG A 15 -4.64 2.10 -10.39
C ARG A 15 -5.62 1.85 -9.24
N ILE A 16 -6.14 2.94 -8.69
CA ILE A 16 -7.11 2.86 -7.61
C ILE A 16 -8.51 2.89 -8.21
N THR A 17 -9.24 1.81 -7.99
CA THR A 17 -10.65 1.69 -8.34
C THR A 17 -11.50 1.88 -7.09
N ASP A 18 -12.81 1.71 -7.20
CA ASP A 18 -13.69 1.80 -6.05
C ASP A 18 -13.41 0.66 -5.06
N GLY A 19 -13.54 0.94 -3.77
CA GLY A 19 -13.34 -0.03 -2.70
C GLY A 19 -11.97 0.07 -2.05
N THR A 20 -11.55 -1.02 -1.45
CA THR A 20 -10.32 -1.10 -0.68
C THR A 20 -9.34 -2.08 -1.31
N LEU A 21 -8.08 -1.66 -1.45
CA LEU A 21 -6.98 -2.52 -1.88
C LEU A 21 -6.04 -2.75 -0.71
N ILE A 22 -5.77 -4.01 -0.40
CA ILE A 22 -4.79 -4.40 0.61
C ILE A 22 -3.45 -4.64 -0.09
N ILE A 23 -2.40 -4.03 0.42
CA ILE A 23 -1.03 -4.19 -0.08
C ILE A 23 -0.23 -4.91 0.98
N GLY A 24 0.54 -5.90 0.58
CA GLY A 24 1.41 -6.62 1.49
C GLY A 24 2.15 -7.75 0.84
N ARG A 25 2.83 -8.54 1.67
CA ARG A 25 3.64 -9.66 1.24
C ARG A 25 2.81 -10.92 0.99
N SER A 26 1.66 -11.04 1.65
CA SER A 26 0.81 -12.24 1.50
C SER A 26 0.17 -12.31 0.12
N SER A 27 0.10 -13.51 -0.42
CA SER A 27 -0.59 -13.75 -1.69
C SER A 27 -2.09 -13.50 -1.61
N SER A 28 -2.64 -13.37 -0.41
CA SER A 28 -4.05 -13.03 -0.22
C SER A 28 -4.34 -11.54 -0.41
N CYS A 29 -3.30 -10.71 -0.50
CA CYS A 29 -3.46 -9.28 -0.73
C CYS A 29 -3.89 -8.99 -2.17
N ASN A 30 -4.58 -7.86 -2.36
CA ASN A 30 -4.95 -7.40 -3.70
C ASN A 30 -3.71 -7.04 -4.52
N VAL A 31 -2.71 -6.46 -3.84
CA VAL A 31 -1.40 -6.16 -4.43
C VAL A 31 -0.36 -6.86 -3.58
N THR A 32 0.31 -7.83 -4.16
CA THR A 32 1.33 -8.61 -3.48
C THR A 32 2.72 -8.17 -3.93
N LEU A 33 3.56 -7.77 -2.98
CA LEU A 33 4.95 -7.40 -3.24
C LEU A 33 5.86 -8.35 -2.48
N GLN A 34 6.82 -8.94 -3.18
CA GLN A 34 7.76 -9.90 -2.61
C GLN A 34 8.94 -9.17 -1.97
N ASP A 35 8.66 -8.38 -0.96
CA ASP A 35 9.65 -7.61 -0.23
C ASP A 35 9.64 -8.08 1.24
N PRO A 36 10.77 -8.64 1.74
CA PRO A 36 10.80 -9.19 3.09
C PRO A 36 10.57 -8.17 4.21
N ILE A 37 10.76 -6.87 3.94
CA ILE A 37 10.46 -5.86 4.95
C ILE A 37 8.98 -5.53 5.07
N LEU A 38 8.17 -5.97 4.11
CA LEU A 38 6.74 -5.77 4.15
C LEU A 38 6.07 -6.77 5.09
N SER A 39 5.12 -6.30 5.87
CA SER A 39 4.23 -7.17 6.64
C SER A 39 3.28 -7.90 5.70
N ARG A 40 2.72 -9.01 6.15
CA ARG A 40 1.81 -9.83 5.33
C ARG A 40 0.65 -8.99 4.79
N GLN A 41 0.00 -8.23 5.66
CA GLN A 41 -0.96 -7.19 5.29
C GLN A 41 -0.39 -5.89 5.81
N HIS A 42 0.16 -5.09 4.92
CA HIS A 42 0.95 -3.93 5.32
C HIS A 42 0.12 -2.66 5.43
N CYS A 43 -0.60 -2.33 4.40
CA CYS A 43 -1.46 -1.16 4.38
C CYS A 43 -2.67 -1.36 3.49
N ALA A 44 -3.66 -0.51 3.68
CA ALA A 44 -4.87 -0.49 2.88
C ALA A 44 -5.02 0.85 2.20
N LEU A 45 -5.42 0.82 0.93
CA LEU A 45 -5.77 2.01 0.16
C LEU A 45 -7.27 1.98 -0.07
N THR A 46 -7.97 2.99 0.42
CA THR A 46 -9.41 3.09 0.26
C THR A 46 -9.74 4.34 -0.52
N ARG A 47 -10.50 4.19 -1.59
CA ARG A 47 -10.96 5.34 -2.36
C ARG A 47 -12.24 5.90 -1.73
N ASP A 48 -12.23 7.22 -1.48
CA ASP A 48 -13.37 7.95 -0.93
C ASP A 48 -13.64 9.14 -1.85
N VAL A 49 -14.60 8.98 -2.76
CA VAL A 49 -15.01 9.95 -3.78
C VAL A 49 -13.81 10.33 -4.68
N ASP A 50 -13.13 11.43 -4.40
CA ASP A 50 -12.03 11.95 -5.21
C ASP A 50 -10.69 11.89 -4.48
N ARG A 51 -10.62 11.18 -3.36
CA ARG A 51 -9.38 11.04 -2.59
C ARG A 51 -9.14 9.58 -2.23
N VAL A 52 -7.89 9.28 -1.86
CA VAL A 52 -7.49 7.95 -1.40
C VAL A 52 -6.97 8.07 0.02
N ILE A 53 -7.45 7.20 0.89
CA ILE A 53 -7.02 7.12 2.28
C ILE A 53 -6.10 5.91 2.40
N CYS A 54 -4.89 6.15 2.91
CA CYS A 54 -3.93 5.08 3.17
C CYS A 54 -3.90 4.80 4.67
N THR A 55 -4.10 3.54 5.04
CA THR A 55 -4.13 3.11 6.44
C THR A 55 -3.06 2.07 6.68
N ASP A 56 -2.18 2.31 7.64
CA ASP A 56 -1.21 1.30 8.07
C ASP A 56 -1.95 0.22 8.87
N LEU A 57 -1.71 -1.03 8.54
CA LEU A 57 -2.39 -2.17 9.17
C LEU A 57 -1.55 -2.78 10.30
N GLY A 58 -0.87 -1.95 11.08
CA GLY A 58 0.00 -2.40 12.16
C GLY A 58 1.29 -3.01 11.64
N SER A 59 1.84 -2.47 10.56
CA SER A 59 3.05 -3.01 9.95
C SER A 59 4.26 -2.89 10.88
N SER A 60 5.20 -3.83 10.75
CA SER A 60 6.40 -3.85 11.58
C SER A 60 7.35 -2.70 11.27
N ASN A 61 7.41 -2.27 10.02
CA ASN A 61 8.38 -1.25 9.57
C ASN A 61 7.74 0.09 9.21
N GLY A 62 6.42 0.21 9.36
CA GLY A 62 5.70 1.45 9.09
C GLY A 62 5.34 1.64 7.63
N THR A 63 4.48 2.59 7.39
CA THR A 63 4.05 3.04 6.07
C THR A 63 4.32 4.54 5.97
N PHE A 64 4.87 4.97 4.83
CA PHE A 64 5.26 6.36 4.62
C PHE A 64 4.57 6.90 3.39
N LEU A 65 4.00 8.09 3.52
CA LEU A 65 3.38 8.81 2.42
C LEU A 65 4.19 10.07 2.18
N ASP A 66 4.81 10.17 1.02
CA ASP A 66 5.70 11.28 0.64
C ASP A 66 6.78 11.54 1.72
N GLY A 67 7.32 10.47 2.29
CA GLY A 67 8.36 10.52 3.30
C GLY A 67 7.88 10.71 4.73
N GLU A 68 6.60 10.89 4.95
CA GLU A 68 6.03 11.06 6.29
C GLU A 68 5.34 9.77 6.75
N SER A 69 5.62 9.38 7.99
CA SER A 69 4.99 8.22 8.62
C SER A 69 3.50 8.47 8.87
N ILE A 70 2.72 7.46 8.59
CA ILE A 70 1.27 7.52 8.82
C ILE A 70 0.81 6.53 9.88
#